data_ea2c3727696fbfa0640ad63deb622260
#
_entry.id   ea2c3727696fbfa0640ad63deb622260
#
_cell.length_a   1.000
_cell.length_b   1.000
_cell.length_c   1.000
_cell.angle_alpha   90.00
_cell.angle_beta   90.00
_cell.angle_gamma   90.00
#
_symmetry.space_group_name_H-M   'P 1'
#
loop_
_entity.id
_entity.type
_entity.pdbx_description
1 polymer ?
#
loop_
_entity_poly.entity_id
_entity_poly.type
_entity_poly.pdbx_seq_one_letter_code
_entity_poly.pdbx_strand_id
1 'polypeptide(L)'
;MKRLITYIVFLMIFAPSIWGQKIKTVEYTYVYHPSHNESMEQAKRNAVNRAKVEALRENFGTVVSGASATSIITKNSMTESKFVHLGSEGELNGEWLADIEEPKVTTSLEGGVLYFTATVKGKAREVVNNTIAFEAKILRNKPDVSFESTEFTAGNNIYIHFMSPVDGYLTIYLLDGETAYCLLPYAGNKEGVQKIVHGREYKFFSRKVYTEDENPDEIDEYTLTTEGNHQDLNQLYFIFSPQKFSKALDRFKNSSDGTLFPRMLSWEDFQKWILKARRADKDMCVQTKYITISPRK
;
A
#
# COMPACT_ATOMS: atom_id res chain seq x y z
N MET A 1 35.56 44.61 -21.29
CA MET A 1 34.33 44.75 -20.53
C MET A 1 33.08 44.14 -21.20
N LYS A 2 32.87 44.26 -22.51
CA LYS A 2 31.68 43.70 -23.21
C LYS A 2 31.61 42.14 -23.23
N ARG A 3 32.73 41.43 -23.19
CA ARG A 3 32.73 39.94 -23.20
C ARG A 3 32.42 39.30 -21.82
N LEU A 4 32.63 40.01 -20.74
CA LEU A 4 32.35 39.51 -19.38
C LEU A 4 30.84 39.52 -19.06
N ILE A 5 30.11 40.51 -19.61
CA ILE A 5 28.66 40.66 -19.40
C ILE A 5 27.89 39.59 -20.14
N THR A 6 28.38 39.10 -21.29
CA THR A 6 27.73 38.05 -22.08
C THR A 6 27.77 36.66 -21.37
N TYR A 7 28.85 36.40 -20.62
CA TYR A 7 28.95 35.14 -19.85
C TYR A 7 28.05 35.13 -18.62
N ILE A 8 27.82 36.29 -17.99
CA ILE A 8 26.93 36.37 -16.80
C ILE A 8 25.46 36.18 -17.20
N VAL A 9 25.04 36.67 -18.36
CA VAL A 9 23.68 36.50 -18.86
C VAL A 9 23.41 35.04 -19.30
N PHE A 10 24.41 34.32 -19.80
CA PHE A 10 24.25 32.89 -20.20
C PHE A 10 24.22 31.93 -19.01
N LEU A 11 24.78 32.32 -17.84
CA LEU A 11 24.77 31.51 -16.62
C LEU A 11 23.44 31.58 -15.85
N MET A 12 22.60 32.61 -16.13
CA MET A 12 21.30 32.75 -15.45
C MET A 12 20.14 31.92 -16.06
N ILE A 13 20.36 31.28 -17.22
CA ILE A 13 19.27 30.54 -17.94
C ILE A 13 19.17 29.09 -17.53
N PHE A 14 20.13 28.56 -16.77
CA PHE A 14 20.10 27.18 -16.23
C PHE A 14 19.88 27.16 -14.72
N ALA A 15 18.87 27.85 -14.22
CA ALA A 15 18.31 27.51 -12.92
C ALA A 15 17.40 26.27 -13.13
N PRO A 16 17.73 25.08 -12.60
CA PRO A 16 16.78 23.98 -12.63
C PRO A 16 15.55 24.45 -11.87
N SER A 17 14.40 24.47 -12.54
CA SER A 17 13.13 24.69 -11.88
C SER A 17 12.95 23.54 -10.90
N ILE A 18 13.31 23.75 -9.64
CA ILE A 18 12.99 22.84 -8.55
C ILE A 18 11.47 22.93 -8.40
N TRP A 19 10.77 22.04 -9.07
CA TRP A 19 9.34 21.83 -8.87
C TRP A 19 9.16 21.20 -7.49
N GLY A 20 9.24 22.02 -6.45
CA GLY A 20 8.83 21.62 -5.12
C GLY A 20 7.34 21.30 -5.14
N GLN A 21 6.95 20.09 -4.76
CA GLN A 21 5.55 19.71 -4.61
C GLN A 21 4.84 20.74 -3.72
N LYS A 22 3.80 21.38 -4.26
CA LYS A 22 3.11 22.48 -3.58
C LYS A 22 2.31 21.93 -2.40
N ILE A 23 2.73 22.28 -1.18
CA ILE A 23 1.98 21.96 0.04
C ILE A 23 0.81 22.94 0.14
N LYS A 24 -0.40 22.39 0.31
CA LYS A 24 -1.64 23.16 0.53
C LYS A 24 -2.12 22.96 1.97
N THR A 25 -2.79 23.96 2.52
CA THR A 25 -3.66 23.78 3.69
C THR A 25 -5.02 23.34 3.18
N VAL A 26 -5.52 22.24 3.73
CA VAL A 26 -6.81 21.65 3.41
C VAL A 26 -7.65 21.55 4.67
N GLU A 27 -8.97 21.74 4.52
CA GLU A 27 -9.94 21.66 5.61
C GLU A 27 -11.18 20.96 5.08
N TYR A 28 -11.80 20.10 5.90
CA TYR A 28 -13.02 19.39 5.54
C TYR A 28 -13.83 19.00 6.76
N THR A 29 -15.16 18.95 6.58
CA THR A 29 -16.08 18.44 7.59
C THR A 29 -16.86 17.28 7.01
N TYR A 30 -16.84 16.14 7.71
CA TYR A 30 -17.50 14.91 7.30
C TYR A 30 -18.47 14.43 8.37
N VAL A 31 -19.67 14.01 7.94
CA VAL A 31 -20.66 13.39 8.82
C VAL A 31 -20.59 11.87 8.64
N TYR A 32 -20.22 11.18 9.69
CA TYR A 32 -20.04 9.73 9.74
C TYR A 32 -21.19 9.05 10.48
N HIS A 33 -21.70 7.98 9.89
CA HIS A 33 -22.67 7.10 10.53
C HIS A 33 -21.99 5.78 10.89
N PRO A 34 -21.87 5.43 12.20
CA PRO A 34 -21.20 4.20 12.63
C PRO A 34 -22.04 2.97 12.30
N SER A 35 -21.37 1.83 12.08
CA SER A 35 -22.01 0.54 11.98
C SER A 35 -22.47 0.04 13.37
N HIS A 36 -23.43 -0.90 13.40
CA HIS A 36 -24.05 -1.41 14.65
C HIS A 36 -23.05 -2.02 15.65
N ASN A 37 -21.90 -2.51 15.17
CA ASN A 37 -20.89 -3.20 16.00
C ASN A 37 -19.67 -2.31 16.29
N GLU A 38 -19.74 -1.03 15.99
CA GLU A 38 -18.62 -0.12 16.11
C GLU A 38 -18.62 0.60 17.47
N SER A 39 -17.48 0.59 18.18
CA SER A 39 -17.37 1.35 19.42
C SER A 39 -17.34 2.86 19.17
N MET A 40 -17.75 3.66 20.16
CA MET A 40 -17.72 5.13 20.08
C MET A 40 -16.33 5.68 19.71
N GLU A 41 -15.28 5.07 20.25
CA GLU A 41 -13.89 5.47 19.95
C GLU A 41 -13.48 5.11 18.51
N GLN A 42 -13.92 3.97 18.02
CA GLN A 42 -13.72 3.59 16.62
C GLN A 42 -14.48 4.52 15.68
N ALA A 43 -15.75 4.81 15.99
CA ALA A 43 -16.58 5.74 15.23
C ALA A 43 -15.96 7.13 15.12
N LYS A 44 -15.45 7.69 16.23
CA LYS A 44 -14.74 8.98 16.23
C LYS A 44 -13.49 8.93 15.33
N ARG A 45 -12.67 7.88 15.47
CA ARG A 45 -11.48 7.71 14.63
C ARG A 45 -11.84 7.59 13.14
N ASN A 46 -12.86 6.80 12.83
CA ASN A 46 -13.31 6.59 11.46
C ASN A 46 -13.89 7.88 10.86
N ALA A 47 -14.64 8.67 11.65
CA ALA A 47 -15.13 9.99 11.23
C ALA A 47 -13.98 10.93 10.84
N VAL A 48 -12.93 11.03 11.67
CA VAL A 48 -11.73 11.84 11.41
C VAL A 48 -11.00 11.32 10.16
N ASN A 49 -10.86 10.02 10.05
CA ASN A 49 -10.19 9.39 8.92
C ASN A 49 -10.93 9.68 7.60
N ARG A 50 -12.24 9.53 7.59
CA ARG A 50 -13.07 9.85 6.42
C ARG A 50 -12.99 11.33 6.07
N ALA A 51 -13.01 12.23 7.05
CA ALA A 51 -12.86 13.66 6.80
C ALA A 51 -11.53 13.99 6.12
N LYS A 52 -10.40 13.40 6.55
CA LYS A 52 -9.09 13.59 5.93
C LYS A 52 -9.07 13.08 4.49
N VAL A 53 -9.66 11.95 4.24
CA VAL A 53 -9.76 11.37 2.89
C VAL A 53 -10.58 12.25 1.96
N GLU A 54 -11.74 12.71 2.39
CA GLU A 54 -12.58 13.59 1.58
C GLU A 54 -11.89 14.94 1.33
N ALA A 55 -11.15 15.47 2.31
CA ALA A 55 -10.32 16.64 2.13
C ALA A 55 -9.27 16.46 1.01
N LEU A 56 -8.60 15.28 0.98
CA LEU A 56 -7.63 14.96 -0.06
C LEU A 56 -8.30 14.78 -1.43
N ARG A 57 -9.45 14.09 -1.47
CA ARG A 57 -10.23 13.86 -2.69
C ARG A 57 -10.68 15.17 -3.32
N GLU A 58 -11.22 16.10 -2.52
CA GLU A 58 -11.71 17.39 -2.99
C GLU A 58 -10.57 18.26 -3.54
N ASN A 59 -9.40 18.24 -2.89
CA ASN A 59 -8.30 19.13 -3.24
C ASN A 59 -7.35 18.61 -4.33
N PHE A 60 -7.25 17.28 -4.50
CA PHE A 60 -6.28 16.65 -5.39
C PHE A 60 -6.89 15.64 -6.37
N GLY A 61 -8.19 15.30 -6.17
CA GLY A 61 -8.88 14.33 -7.01
C GLY A 61 -8.50 12.88 -6.72
N THR A 62 -9.09 11.98 -7.52
CA THR A 62 -8.84 10.55 -7.49
C THR A 62 -8.48 10.06 -8.88
N VAL A 63 -7.55 9.11 -8.99
CA VAL A 63 -7.36 8.33 -10.21
C VAL A 63 -8.31 7.13 -10.16
N VAL A 64 -9.19 7.03 -11.13
CA VAL A 64 -10.05 5.85 -11.29
C VAL A 64 -9.19 4.75 -11.92
N SER A 65 -8.39 4.10 -11.11
CA SER A 65 -7.83 2.80 -11.45
C SER A 65 -8.52 1.78 -10.54
N GLY A 66 -8.86 0.59 -11.01
CA GLY A 66 -9.57 -0.44 -10.23
C GLY A 66 -8.82 -0.97 -9.01
N ALA A 67 -8.05 -0.12 -8.34
CA ALA A 67 -7.24 -0.43 -7.16
C ALA A 67 -7.52 0.59 -6.05
N SER A 68 -7.52 0.12 -4.85
CA SER A 68 -7.87 0.74 -3.58
C SER A 68 -7.08 2.00 -3.24
N ALA A 69 -7.76 3.04 -2.75
CA ALA A 69 -7.13 4.25 -2.22
C ALA A 69 -6.48 3.98 -0.86
N THR A 70 -5.22 4.35 -0.72
CA THR A 70 -4.47 4.28 0.54
C THR A 70 -4.27 5.69 1.09
N SER A 71 -4.82 5.98 2.26
CA SER A 71 -4.68 7.28 2.94
C SER A 71 -3.83 7.12 4.21
N ILE A 72 -2.92 8.06 4.43
CA ILE A 72 -2.01 8.07 5.57
C ILE A 72 -2.43 9.16 6.55
N ILE A 73 -2.66 8.79 7.80
CA ILE A 73 -3.12 9.68 8.85
C ILE A 73 -2.08 9.80 9.95
N THR A 74 -1.70 11.03 10.28
CA THR A 74 -0.73 11.35 11.34
C THR A 74 -1.46 11.75 12.63
N LYS A 75 -1.10 11.19 13.77
CA LYS A 75 -1.64 11.52 15.09
C LYS A 75 -0.52 11.98 16.03
N ASN A 76 -0.76 13.14 16.71
CA ASN A 76 0.03 13.72 17.82
C ASN A 76 1.54 13.57 17.71
N SER A 77 2.23 14.48 17.01
CA SER A 77 3.72 14.63 16.96
C SER A 77 4.55 13.34 16.89
N MET A 78 3.97 12.17 17.10
CA MET A 78 4.43 10.86 16.70
C MET A 78 3.62 10.44 15.49
N THR A 79 4.28 10.18 14.39
CA THR A 79 3.68 9.77 13.12
C THR A 79 3.08 8.36 13.28
N GLU A 80 1.88 8.25 13.81
CA GLU A 80 1.07 7.05 13.66
C GLU A 80 0.44 7.09 12.28
N SER A 81 1.06 6.39 11.36
CA SER A 81 0.53 6.23 10.01
C SER A 81 -0.46 5.07 10.02
N LYS A 82 -1.76 5.36 9.96
CA LYS A 82 -2.78 4.34 9.68
C LYS A 82 -3.22 4.47 8.23
N PHE A 83 -3.08 3.40 7.48
CA PHE A 83 -3.70 3.31 6.18
C PHE A 83 -5.21 3.13 6.37
N VAL A 84 -5.99 4.08 5.91
CA VAL A 84 -7.44 3.91 5.83
C VAL A 84 -7.76 3.34 4.48
N HIS A 85 -8.29 2.13 4.51
CA HIS A 85 -8.80 1.50 3.32
C HIS A 85 -10.15 2.09 2.97
N LEU A 86 -10.22 2.70 1.82
CA LEU A 86 -11.48 3.10 1.18
C LEU A 86 -11.72 2.11 0.05
N GLY A 87 -12.69 1.25 0.25
CA GLY A 87 -13.09 0.30 -0.80
C GLY A 87 -13.43 1.01 -2.11
N SER A 88 -13.03 0.42 -3.23
CA SER A 88 -13.44 0.63 -4.64
C SER A 88 -13.51 2.04 -5.22
N GLU A 89 -13.10 3.11 -4.55
CA GLU A 89 -13.35 4.49 -4.99
C GLU A 89 -12.17 5.22 -5.64
N GLY A 90 -11.14 4.51 -6.09
CA GLY A 90 -10.00 5.13 -6.78
C GLY A 90 -8.83 5.49 -5.86
N GLU A 91 -7.68 5.74 -6.46
CA GLU A 91 -6.44 6.11 -5.78
C GLU A 91 -6.41 7.62 -5.54
N LEU A 92 -6.12 8.06 -4.30
CA LEU A 92 -6.04 9.48 -3.99
C LEU A 92 -4.74 10.09 -4.52
N ASN A 93 -4.85 11.21 -5.24
CA ASN A 93 -3.70 11.99 -5.69
C ASN A 93 -3.15 12.93 -4.60
N GLY A 94 -3.48 12.71 -3.33
CA GLY A 94 -3.07 13.55 -2.22
C GLY A 94 -2.51 12.76 -1.04
N GLU A 95 -1.50 13.35 -0.37
CA GLU A 95 -0.93 12.84 0.87
C GLU A 95 -1.18 13.85 2.00
N TRP A 96 -1.74 13.38 3.13
CA TRP A 96 -1.88 14.16 4.35
C TRP A 96 -0.54 14.19 5.09
N LEU A 97 0.01 15.37 5.34
CA LEU A 97 1.35 15.52 5.93
C LEU A 97 1.29 15.72 7.44
N ALA A 98 0.40 16.59 7.91
CA ALA A 98 0.26 16.94 9.33
C ALA A 98 -1.06 17.63 9.61
N ASP A 99 -1.60 17.44 10.80
CA ASP A 99 -2.68 18.26 11.31
C ASP A 99 -2.13 19.66 11.66
N ILE A 100 -2.87 20.72 11.30
CA ILE A 100 -2.60 22.11 11.74
C ILE A 100 -3.33 22.37 13.06
N GLU A 101 -4.55 21.84 13.17
CA GLU A 101 -5.39 21.90 14.36
C GLU A 101 -5.78 20.46 14.75
N GLU A 102 -5.99 20.24 16.04
CA GLU A 102 -6.52 18.96 16.51
C GLU A 102 -7.91 18.70 15.89
N PRO A 103 -8.17 17.51 15.34
CA PRO A 103 -9.46 17.17 14.77
C PRO A 103 -10.60 17.37 15.77
N LYS A 104 -11.65 18.10 15.39
CA LYS A 104 -12.84 18.34 16.21
C LYS A 104 -13.90 17.31 15.84
N VAL A 105 -14.41 16.58 16.84
CA VAL A 105 -15.50 15.61 16.64
C VAL A 105 -16.65 15.96 17.54
N THR A 106 -17.81 16.21 16.94
CA THR A 106 -19.08 16.37 17.65
C THR A 106 -20.00 15.18 17.37
N THR A 107 -20.89 14.89 18.32
CA THR A 107 -21.82 13.77 18.23
C THR A 107 -23.25 14.32 18.30
N SER A 108 -24.11 13.87 17.36
CA SER A 108 -25.54 14.17 17.36
C SER A 108 -26.38 12.90 17.28
N LEU A 109 -27.60 12.95 17.84
CA LEU A 109 -28.60 11.89 17.75
C LEU A 109 -29.83 12.44 17.03
N GLU A 110 -30.10 11.95 15.83
CA GLU A 110 -31.20 12.39 14.99
C GLU A 110 -32.05 11.19 14.58
N GLY A 111 -33.33 11.23 14.91
CA GLY A 111 -34.25 10.12 14.61
C GLY A 111 -33.87 8.77 15.22
N GLY A 112 -33.14 8.77 16.33
CA GLY A 112 -32.62 7.54 16.96
C GLY A 112 -31.31 7.02 16.32
N VAL A 113 -30.75 7.73 15.35
CA VAL A 113 -29.51 7.38 14.67
C VAL A 113 -28.38 8.29 15.17
N LEU A 114 -27.25 7.68 15.52
CA LEU A 114 -26.06 8.37 16.01
C LEU A 114 -25.19 8.83 14.84
N TYR A 115 -24.77 10.10 14.86
CA TYR A 115 -23.87 10.70 13.87
C TYR A 115 -22.66 11.30 14.55
N PHE A 116 -21.51 11.20 13.86
CA PHE A 116 -20.26 11.83 14.26
C PHE A 116 -19.83 12.83 13.18
N THR A 117 -19.81 14.11 13.52
CA THR A 117 -19.34 15.15 12.61
C THR A 117 -17.90 15.47 12.96
N ALA A 118 -16.97 15.14 12.05
CA ALA A 118 -15.54 15.38 12.20
C ALA A 118 -15.10 16.54 11.30
N THR A 119 -14.47 17.56 11.88
CA THR A 119 -13.80 18.65 11.15
C THR A 119 -12.29 18.48 11.29
N VAL A 120 -11.59 18.48 10.15
CA VAL A 120 -10.14 18.34 10.07
C VAL A 120 -9.53 19.51 9.31
N LYS A 121 -8.33 19.94 9.74
CA LYS A 121 -7.54 20.96 9.06
C LYS A 121 -6.08 20.58 9.10
N GLY A 122 -5.44 20.48 7.95
CA GLY A 122 -4.08 19.97 7.85
C GLY A 122 -3.31 20.47 6.65
N LYS A 123 -2.03 20.10 6.61
CA LYS A 123 -1.17 20.26 5.45
C LYS A 123 -1.22 19.01 4.61
N ALA A 124 -1.41 19.20 3.32
CA ALA A 124 -1.43 18.11 2.33
C ALA A 124 -0.65 18.53 1.07
N ARG A 125 -0.21 17.55 0.31
CA ARG A 125 0.45 17.77 -0.97
C ARG A 125 -0.11 16.83 -2.03
N GLU A 126 -0.01 17.26 -3.26
CA GLU A 126 -0.28 16.39 -4.40
C GLU A 126 0.79 15.29 -4.49
N VAL A 127 0.35 14.05 -4.67
CA VAL A 127 1.21 12.92 -5.00
C VAL A 127 1.16 12.76 -6.52
N VAL A 128 2.16 13.31 -7.19
CA VAL A 128 2.36 13.03 -8.63
C VAL A 128 2.97 11.64 -8.69
N ASN A 129 2.14 10.63 -8.88
CA ASN A 129 2.61 9.28 -9.17
C ASN A 129 2.99 9.24 -10.65
N ASN A 130 4.26 9.01 -10.94
CA ASN A 130 4.63 8.39 -12.20
C ASN A 130 4.14 6.94 -12.12
N THR A 131 2.90 6.72 -12.52
CA THR A 131 2.25 5.42 -12.35
C THR A 131 2.80 4.48 -13.40
N ILE A 132 3.75 3.64 -13.02
CA ILE A 132 4.16 2.51 -13.82
C ILE A 132 3.01 1.49 -13.76
N ALA A 133 2.30 1.34 -14.86
CA ALA A 133 1.19 0.41 -14.96
C ALA A 133 1.74 -1.01 -15.12
N PHE A 134 2.07 -1.68 -14.01
CA PHE A 134 2.38 -3.10 -14.04
C PHE A 134 1.11 -3.95 -13.90
N GLU A 135 1.16 -5.15 -14.44
CA GLU A 135 0.09 -6.14 -14.30
C GLU A 135 0.41 -7.10 -13.16
N ALA A 136 -0.52 -7.28 -12.22
CA ALA A 136 -0.45 -8.27 -11.17
C ALA A 136 -1.80 -8.99 -11.06
N LYS A 137 -1.84 -10.32 -11.18
CA LYS A 137 -3.03 -11.16 -10.99
C LYS A 137 -2.78 -12.17 -9.90
N ILE A 138 -3.81 -12.42 -9.09
CA ILE A 138 -3.79 -13.42 -8.03
C ILE A 138 -4.47 -14.66 -8.58
N LEU A 139 -3.78 -15.80 -8.52
CA LEU A 139 -4.21 -17.06 -9.13
C LEU A 139 -4.44 -18.11 -8.04
N ARG A 140 -5.52 -18.88 -8.15
CA ARG A 140 -5.92 -19.91 -7.19
C ARG A 140 -5.61 -21.30 -7.69
N ASN A 141 -4.87 -22.08 -6.90
CA ASN A 141 -4.57 -23.50 -7.09
C ASN A 141 -3.73 -23.87 -8.31
N LYS A 142 -3.63 -23.02 -9.34
CA LYS A 142 -2.79 -23.24 -10.51
C LYS A 142 -2.12 -21.93 -10.97
N PRO A 143 -0.84 -21.97 -11.42
CA PRO A 143 -0.12 -20.81 -11.89
C PRO A 143 -0.49 -20.45 -13.35
N ASP A 144 -1.79 -20.33 -13.63
CA ASP A 144 -2.35 -20.01 -14.94
C ASP A 144 -3.37 -18.88 -14.80
N VAL A 145 -3.33 -17.89 -15.70
CA VAL A 145 -4.17 -16.68 -15.64
C VAL A 145 -5.68 -16.97 -15.72
N SER A 146 -6.07 -18.12 -16.28
CA SER A 146 -7.47 -18.57 -16.26
C SER A 146 -7.99 -18.91 -14.86
N PHE A 147 -7.10 -19.05 -13.88
CA PHE A 147 -7.42 -19.28 -12.47
C PHE A 147 -7.34 -18.00 -11.62
N GLU A 148 -7.42 -16.83 -12.24
CA GLU A 148 -7.50 -15.56 -11.49
C GLU A 148 -8.71 -15.58 -10.55
N SER A 149 -8.47 -15.26 -9.27
CA SER A 149 -9.50 -15.25 -8.25
C SER A 149 -9.09 -14.38 -7.08
N THR A 150 -10.08 -13.73 -6.48
CA THR A 150 -9.96 -13.04 -5.19
C THR A 150 -10.59 -13.84 -4.05
N GLU A 151 -11.25 -14.98 -4.37
CA GLU A 151 -11.92 -15.83 -3.42
C GLU A 151 -11.16 -17.16 -3.26
N PHE A 152 -10.81 -17.49 -2.03
CA PHE A 152 -10.06 -18.68 -1.65
C PHE A 152 -10.81 -19.47 -0.57
N THR A 153 -10.45 -20.74 -0.45
CA THR A 153 -10.84 -21.61 0.65
C THR A 153 -9.56 -22.08 1.35
N ALA A 154 -9.60 -22.24 2.66
CA ALA A 154 -8.48 -22.80 3.43
C ALA A 154 -7.98 -24.12 2.79
N GLY A 155 -6.67 -24.20 2.56
CA GLY A 155 -6.02 -25.26 1.81
C GLY A 155 -5.83 -24.97 0.32
N ASN A 156 -6.29 -23.83 -0.21
CA ASN A 156 -5.95 -23.42 -1.57
C ASN A 156 -4.53 -22.85 -1.64
N ASN A 157 -3.83 -23.16 -2.72
CA ASN A 157 -2.55 -22.56 -3.04
C ASN A 157 -2.76 -21.22 -3.74
N ILE A 158 -1.87 -20.26 -3.43
CA ILE A 158 -1.84 -18.94 -4.07
C ILE A 158 -0.64 -18.86 -5.02
N TYR A 159 -0.86 -18.26 -6.19
CA TYR A 159 0.17 -17.91 -7.16
C TYR A 159 -0.04 -16.49 -7.63
N ILE A 160 1.02 -15.86 -8.11
CA ILE A 160 0.96 -14.49 -8.64
C ILE A 160 1.49 -14.48 -10.06
N HIS A 161 0.68 -14.01 -10.98
CA HIS A 161 1.13 -13.55 -12.29
C HIS A 161 1.57 -12.08 -12.17
N PHE A 162 2.75 -11.76 -12.69
CA PHE A 162 3.27 -10.40 -12.67
C PHE A 162 4.01 -10.08 -13.97
N MET A 163 3.81 -8.86 -14.49
CA MET A 163 4.53 -8.31 -15.63
C MET A 163 4.65 -6.79 -15.50
N SER A 164 5.83 -6.26 -15.80
CA SER A 164 6.10 -4.81 -15.78
C SER A 164 6.56 -4.32 -17.15
N PRO A 165 6.15 -3.11 -17.59
CA PRO A 165 6.63 -2.50 -18.82
C PRO A 165 8.05 -1.93 -18.69
N VAL A 166 8.63 -1.87 -17.49
CA VAL A 166 9.99 -1.38 -17.22
C VAL A 166 10.74 -2.36 -16.32
N ASP A 167 12.06 -2.34 -16.37
CA ASP A 167 12.92 -3.05 -15.43
C ASP A 167 12.75 -2.48 -14.03
N GLY A 168 12.92 -3.32 -13.00
CA GLY A 168 12.80 -2.85 -11.63
C GLY A 168 12.92 -3.95 -10.59
N TYR A 169 12.35 -3.67 -9.43
CA TYR A 169 12.40 -4.52 -8.24
C TYR A 169 11.02 -4.63 -7.63
N LEU A 170 10.63 -5.83 -7.24
CA LEU A 170 9.33 -6.15 -6.68
C LEU A 170 9.46 -6.70 -5.26
N THR A 171 8.53 -6.33 -4.41
CA THR A 171 8.29 -6.96 -3.11
C THR A 171 6.80 -7.17 -2.93
N ILE A 172 6.39 -8.32 -2.39
CA ILE A 172 4.99 -8.66 -2.15
C ILE A 172 4.80 -8.96 -0.66
N TYR A 173 3.82 -8.30 -0.06
CA TYR A 173 3.40 -8.55 1.32
C TYR A 173 1.94 -8.97 1.36
N LEU A 174 1.63 -9.90 2.26
CA LEU A 174 0.26 -10.26 2.65
C LEU A 174 0.00 -9.63 4.02
N LEU A 175 -1.03 -8.81 4.13
CA LEU A 175 -1.53 -8.31 5.40
C LEU A 175 -2.68 -9.19 5.86
N ASP A 176 -2.51 -9.76 7.05
CA ASP A 176 -3.50 -10.53 7.79
C ASP A 176 -3.67 -9.90 9.17
N GLY A 177 -4.81 -9.27 9.40
CA GLY A 177 -5.08 -8.50 10.62
C GLY A 177 -4.04 -7.42 10.87
N GLU A 178 -3.24 -7.58 11.95
CA GLU A 178 -2.20 -6.63 12.34
C GLU A 178 -0.78 -7.09 11.95
N THR A 179 -0.66 -8.12 11.12
CA THR A 179 0.62 -8.70 10.72
C THR A 179 0.81 -8.63 9.21
N ALA A 180 1.94 -8.07 8.78
CA ALA A 180 2.37 -8.08 7.39
C ALA A 180 3.41 -9.19 7.16
N TYR A 181 3.09 -10.13 6.28
CA TYR A 181 3.94 -11.26 5.89
C TYR A 181 4.64 -10.96 4.57
N CYS A 182 5.97 -10.99 4.56
CA CYS A 182 6.75 -10.84 3.33
C CYS A 182 6.73 -12.15 2.54
N LEU A 183 6.01 -12.19 1.43
CA LEU A 183 5.92 -13.34 0.56
C LEU A 183 7.02 -13.34 -0.51
N LEU A 184 7.36 -12.16 -1.04
CA LEU A 184 8.42 -11.98 -2.02
C LEU A 184 9.28 -10.76 -1.60
N PRO A 185 10.61 -10.83 -1.69
CA PRO A 185 11.45 -11.92 -2.22
C PRO A 185 11.37 -13.19 -1.38
N TYR A 186 11.67 -14.34 -1.97
CA TYR A 186 11.72 -15.62 -1.27
C TYR A 186 12.69 -15.61 -0.09
N ALA A 187 12.50 -16.50 0.88
CA ALA A 187 13.32 -16.55 2.10
C ALA A 187 14.82 -16.76 1.81
N GLY A 188 15.15 -17.51 0.76
CA GLY A 188 16.52 -17.73 0.30
C GLY A 188 17.18 -16.53 -0.39
N ASN A 189 16.40 -15.51 -0.79
CA ASN A 189 16.91 -14.36 -1.53
C ASN A 189 17.69 -13.41 -0.62
N LYS A 190 19.01 -13.34 -0.80
CA LYS A 190 19.93 -12.50 -0.02
C LYS A 190 19.89 -11.01 -0.41
N GLU A 191 19.38 -10.68 -1.59
CA GLU A 191 19.30 -9.30 -2.08
C GLU A 191 18.17 -8.49 -1.44
N GLY A 192 17.19 -9.17 -0.86
CA GLY A 192 16.07 -8.55 -0.16
C GLY A 192 15.00 -7.93 -1.06
N VAL A 193 15.09 -8.07 -2.39
CA VAL A 193 14.10 -7.67 -3.40
C VAL A 193 14.18 -8.61 -4.59
N GLN A 194 13.07 -8.82 -5.29
CA GLN A 194 13.00 -9.59 -6.51
C GLN A 194 13.27 -8.68 -7.72
N LYS A 195 14.29 -9.00 -8.51
CA LYS A 195 14.56 -8.29 -9.77
C LYS A 195 13.51 -8.65 -10.81
N ILE A 196 13.03 -7.66 -11.54
CA ILE A 196 12.05 -7.78 -12.62
C ILE A 196 12.65 -7.24 -13.91
N VAL A 197 12.53 -8.00 -14.99
CA VAL A 197 12.90 -7.60 -16.35
C VAL A 197 11.63 -7.19 -17.09
N HIS A 198 11.67 -6.06 -17.80
CA HIS A 198 10.53 -5.52 -18.56
C HIS A 198 9.99 -6.53 -19.57
N GLY A 199 8.67 -6.57 -19.71
CA GLY A 199 8.00 -7.43 -20.69
C GLY A 199 8.06 -8.92 -20.41
N ARG A 200 8.77 -9.34 -19.33
CA ARG A 200 8.85 -10.75 -18.93
C ARG A 200 7.65 -11.10 -18.05
N GLU A 201 7.04 -12.24 -18.32
CA GLU A 201 5.99 -12.81 -17.50
C GLU A 201 6.59 -13.63 -16.34
N TYR A 202 6.16 -13.36 -15.13
CA TYR A 202 6.54 -14.09 -13.92
C TYR A 202 5.34 -14.84 -13.34
N LYS A 203 5.59 -16.06 -12.82
CA LYS A 203 4.63 -16.89 -12.10
C LYS A 203 5.18 -17.22 -10.72
N PHE A 204 5.07 -16.26 -9.80
CA PHE A 204 5.60 -16.43 -8.45
C PHE A 204 4.86 -17.49 -7.64
N PHE A 205 5.58 -18.09 -6.69
CA PHE A 205 5.13 -19.10 -5.75
C PHE A 205 4.87 -20.48 -6.38
N SER A 206 5.49 -20.76 -7.55
CA SER A 206 5.35 -22.05 -8.22
C SER A 206 6.71 -22.67 -8.55
N ARG A 207 7.00 -23.84 -7.98
CA ARG A 207 8.19 -24.64 -8.34
C ARG A 207 8.05 -25.38 -9.67
N LYS A 208 6.85 -25.37 -10.26
CA LYS A 208 6.56 -26.06 -11.53
C LYS A 208 6.63 -25.15 -12.74
N VAL A 209 6.38 -23.86 -12.54
CA VAL A 209 6.40 -22.84 -13.58
C VAL A 209 7.18 -21.65 -13.04
N TYR A 210 8.36 -21.41 -13.57
CA TYR A 210 9.31 -20.40 -13.13
C TYR A 210 10.11 -19.88 -14.34
N THR A 211 10.80 -18.76 -14.20
CA THR A 211 11.67 -18.20 -15.23
C THR A 211 13.06 -18.87 -15.20
N GLU A 212 13.80 -18.80 -16.32
CA GLU A 212 15.14 -19.41 -16.43
C GLU A 212 16.14 -18.91 -15.38
N ASP A 213 15.92 -17.69 -14.86
CA ASP A 213 16.79 -17.05 -13.86
C ASP A 213 16.43 -17.43 -12.42
N GLU A 214 15.32 -18.16 -12.20
CA GLU A 214 14.85 -18.58 -10.89
C GLU A 214 15.32 -20.01 -10.58
N ASN A 215 15.77 -20.21 -9.34
CA ASN A 215 16.08 -21.54 -8.83
C ASN A 215 14.81 -22.12 -8.18
N PRO A 216 14.22 -23.21 -8.73
CA PRO A 216 12.99 -23.79 -8.16
C PRO A 216 13.14 -24.25 -6.71
N ASP A 217 14.34 -24.61 -6.25
CA ASP A 217 14.59 -25.01 -4.87
C ASP A 217 14.53 -23.84 -3.88
N GLU A 218 14.70 -22.62 -4.37
CA GLU A 218 14.59 -21.38 -3.57
C GLU A 218 13.20 -20.76 -3.60
N ILE A 219 12.27 -21.30 -4.40
CA ILE A 219 10.90 -20.78 -4.50
C ILE A 219 10.08 -21.23 -3.29
N ASP A 220 9.54 -20.26 -2.57
CA ASP A 220 8.57 -20.52 -1.50
C ASP A 220 7.18 -20.68 -2.12
N GLU A 221 6.50 -21.81 -1.81
CA GLU A 221 5.10 -22.05 -2.16
C GLU A 221 4.20 -21.81 -0.94
N TYR A 222 3.04 -21.19 -1.16
CA TYR A 222 2.13 -20.82 -0.08
C TYR A 222 0.76 -21.45 -0.23
N THR A 223 0.27 -22.02 0.88
CA THR A 223 -1.10 -22.49 1.04
C THR A 223 -1.80 -21.56 2.02
N LEU A 224 -2.94 -21.00 1.62
CA LEU A 224 -3.72 -20.12 2.44
C LEU A 224 -4.51 -20.88 3.50
N THR A 225 -4.54 -20.33 4.71
CA THR A 225 -5.28 -20.87 5.85
C THR A 225 -6.13 -19.75 6.48
N THR A 226 -7.16 -20.12 7.24
CA THR A 226 -7.94 -19.20 8.07
C THR A 226 -7.93 -19.71 9.50
N GLU A 227 -8.01 -18.80 10.47
CA GLU A 227 -8.18 -19.15 11.86
C GLU A 227 -9.67 -19.22 12.20
N GLY A 228 -10.13 -20.38 12.66
CA GLY A 228 -11.52 -20.61 13.08
C GLY A 228 -12.50 -20.86 11.93
N ASN A 229 -13.79 -20.55 12.19
CA ASN A 229 -14.90 -20.80 11.25
C ASN A 229 -15.39 -19.52 10.56
N HIS A 230 -14.55 -18.48 10.50
CA HIS A 230 -14.88 -17.20 9.90
C HIS A 230 -14.17 -17.02 8.57
N GLN A 231 -14.75 -16.17 7.75
CA GLN A 231 -14.15 -15.73 6.51
C GLN A 231 -13.18 -14.58 6.83
N ASP A 232 -11.93 -14.71 6.41
CA ASP A 232 -10.89 -13.71 6.61
C ASP A 232 -10.70 -12.86 5.36
N LEU A 233 -10.62 -11.54 5.55
CA LEU A 233 -10.30 -10.59 4.49
C LEU A 233 -8.83 -10.19 4.63
N ASN A 234 -8.04 -10.55 3.64
CA ASN A 234 -6.61 -10.26 3.58
C ASN A 234 -6.27 -9.31 2.44
N GLN A 235 -5.13 -8.63 2.54
CA GLN A 235 -4.64 -7.68 1.54
C GLN A 235 -3.26 -8.07 1.03
N LEU A 236 -3.09 -8.08 -0.30
CA LEU A 236 -1.80 -8.25 -0.95
C LEU A 236 -1.29 -6.89 -1.41
N TYR A 237 -0.08 -6.54 -0.98
CA TYR A 237 0.64 -5.35 -1.39
C TYR A 237 1.70 -5.71 -2.42
N PHE A 238 1.58 -5.17 -3.62
CA PHE A 238 2.59 -5.23 -4.67
C PHE A 238 3.35 -3.92 -4.68
N ILE A 239 4.62 -3.96 -4.30
CA ILE A 239 5.48 -2.78 -4.18
C ILE A 239 6.58 -2.90 -5.21
N PHE A 240 6.51 -2.06 -6.23
CA PHE A 240 7.43 -2.08 -7.37
C PHE A 240 8.13 -0.73 -7.53
N SER A 241 9.41 -0.77 -7.85
CA SER A 241 10.17 0.42 -8.23
C SER A 241 11.20 0.09 -9.32
N PRO A 242 11.45 1.01 -10.28
CA PRO A 242 12.58 0.92 -11.20
C PRO A 242 13.93 0.97 -10.47
N GLN A 243 13.96 1.55 -9.27
CA GLN A 243 15.17 1.70 -8.46
C GLN A 243 15.22 0.63 -7.36
N LYS A 244 16.44 0.12 -7.07
CA LYS A 244 16.62 -0.82 -5.98
C LYS A 244 16.33 -0.13 -4.64
N PHE A 245 15.44 -0.71 -3.86
CA PHE A 245 15.06 -0.22 -2.54
C PHE A 245 15.38 -1.27 -1.48
N SER A 246 15.52 -0.81 -0.22
CA SER A 246 15.70 -1.73 0.91
C SER A 246 14.34 -2.23 1.38
N LYS A 247 14.16 -3.55 1.46
CA LYS A 247 12.96 -4.13 2.07
C LYS A 247 12.85 -3.73 3.55
N ALA A 248 11.66 -3.90 4.13
CA ALA A 248 11.44 -3.74 5.55
C ALA A 248 12.31 -4.72 6.37
N LEU A 249 12.74 -4.29 7.57
CA LEU A 249 13.37 -5.18 8.52
C LEU A 249 12.30 -6.08 9.14
N ASP A 250 12.25 -7.30 8.68
CA ASP A 250 11.34 -8.33 9.15
C ASP A 250 12.02 -9.26 10.17
N ARG A 251 11.22 -9.89 11.01
CA ARG A 251 11.69 -10.89 11.97
C ARG A 251 11.38 -12.27 11.45
N PHE A 252 12.35 -13.19 11.58
CA PHE A 252 12.08 -14.61 11.45
C PHE A 252 11.45 -15.11 12.76
N LYS A 253 10.28 -15.73 12.65
CA LYS A 253 9.73 -16.51 13.74
C LYS A 253 10.01 -17.98 13.41
N ASN A 254 10.97 -18.59 14.11
CA ASN A 254 11.15 -20.03 14.04
C ASN A 254 10.05 -20.68 14.85
N SER A 255 9.28 -21.57 14.23
CA SER A 255 8.41 -22.47 14.97
C SER A 255 9.24 -23.56 15.65
N SER A 256 8.73 -24.06 16.76
CA SER A 256 9.35 -25.18 17.51
C SER A 256 9.44 -26.49 16.72
N ASP A 257 8.72 -26.59 15.60
CA ASP A 257 8.67 -27.76 14.70
C ASP A 257 9.57 -27.62 13.46
N GLY A 258 10.38 -26.53 13.38
CA GLY A 258 11.28 -26.27 12.25
C GLY A 258 10.59 -25.72 11.01
N THR A 259 9.29 -25.42 11.04
CA THR A 259 8.58 -24.77 9.94
C THR A 259 9.04 -23.31 9.84
N LEU A 260 9.54 -22.89 8.66
CA LEU A 260 9.87 -21.50 8.37
C LEU A 260 8.57 -20.73 8.13
N PHE A 261 8.22 -19.86 9.08
CA PHE A 261 7.16 -18.90 8.82
C PHE A 261 7.64 -17.79 7.88
N PRO A 262 6.75 -17.24 7.04
CA PRO A 262 7.05 -16.04 6.27
C PRO A 262 7.59 -14.96 7.18
N ARG A 263 8.56 -14.20 6.70
CA ARG A 263 9.11 -13.04 7.40
C ARG A 263 7.99 -12.07 7.69
N MET A 264 7.88 -11.62 8.92
CA MET A 264 6.74 -10.87 9.41
C MET A 264 7.16 -9.62 10.16
N LEU A 265 6.31 -8.60 10.09
CA LEU A 265 6.41 -7.38 10.88
C LEU A 265 5.02 -6.92 11.29
N SER A 266 4.96 -6.07 12.32
CA SER A 266 3.70 -5.46 12.68
C SER A 266 3.20 -4.56 11.56
N TRP A 267 1.89 -4.42 11.45
CA TRP A 267 1.27 -3.50 10.51
C TRP A 267 1.84 -2.07 10.64
N GLU A 268 2.05 -1.61 11.86
CA GLU A 268 2.63 -0.30 12.14
C GLU A 268 4.05 -0.14 11.57
N ASP A 269 4.92 -1.14 11.76
CA ASP A 269 6.28 -1.12 11.25
C ASP A 269 6.31 -1.21 9.71
N PHE A 270 5.40 -1.99 9.12
CA PHE A 270 5.22 -2.05 7.67
C PHE A 270 4.81 -0.68 7.11
N GLN A 271 3.85 -0.02 7.75
CA GLN A 271 3.41 1.32 7.33
C GLN A 271 4.54 2.35 7.42
N LYS A 272 5.27 2.38 8.54
CA LYS A 272 6.42 3.28 8.71
C LYS A 272 7.47 3.06 7.61
N TRP A 273 7.71 1.80 7.28
CA TRP A 273 8.67 1.47 6.24
C TRP A 273 8.19 1.93 4.86
N ILE A 274 6.97 1.59 4.45
CA ILE A 274 6.47 1.94 3.11
C ILE A 274 6.40 3.45 2.90
N LEU A 275 6.04 4.21 3.95
CA LEU A 275 6.07 5.66 3.94
C LEU A 275 7.47 6.22 3.71
N LYS A 276 8.46 5.69 4.45
CA LYS A 276 9.86 6.09 4.30
C LYS A 276 10.37 5.74 2.91
N ALA A 277 10.05 4.55 2.40
CA ALA A 277 10.46 4.09 1.08
C ALA A 277 9.88 4.99 -0.04
N ARG A 278 8.58 5.28 -0.02
CA ARG A 278 7.92 6.17 -1.00
C ARG A 278 8.40 7.62 -0.94
N ARG A 279 8.83 8.11 0.23
CA ARG A 279 9.46 9.44 0.35
C ARG A 279 10.84 9.49 -0.28
N ALA A 280 11.59 8.40 -0.19
CA ALA A 280 12.94 8.29 -0.78
C ALA A 280 12.88 8.02 -2.28
N ASP A 281 11.83 7.33 -2.75
CA ASP A 281 11.67 6.92 -4.13
C ASP A 281 10.28 7.32 -4.66
N LYS A 282 10.28 8.34 -5.53
CA LYS A 282 9.04 8.89 -6.11
C LYS A 282 8.44 8.00 -7.21
N ASP A 283 9.25 7.12 -7.79
CA ASP A 283 8.85 6.20 -8.84
C ASP A 283 8.33 4.87 -8.27
N MET A 284 8.35 4.73 -6.93
CA MET A 284 7.81 3.57 -6.25
C MET A 284 6.29 3.50 -6.36
N CYS A 285 5.81 2.45 -6.99
CA CYS A 285 4.39 2.15 -7.15
C CYS A 285 3.94 1.11 -6.12
N VAL A 286 2.78 1.32 -5.55
CA VAL A 286 2.15 0.39 -4.62
C VAL A 286 0.75 0.08 -5.12
N GLN A 287 0.49 -1.18 -5.42
CA GLN A 287 -0.83 -1.68 -5.76
C GLN A 287 -1.30 -2.63 -4.68
N THR A 288 -2.56 -2.49 -4.26
CA THR A 288 -3.16 -3.36 -3.24
C THR A 288 -4.30 -4.16 -3.85
N LYS A 289 -4.35 -5.45 -3.57
CA LYS A 289 -5.46 -6.33 -3.95
C LYS A 289 -5.99 -7.07 -2.73
N TYR A 290 -7.28 -7.29 -2.68
CA TYR A 290 -7.96 -8.03 -1.61
C TYR A 290 -8.15 -9.48 -2.01
N ILE A 291 -8.05 -10.35 -1.01
CA ILE A 291 -8.49 -11.74 -1.12
C ILE A 291 -9.34 -12.08 0.09
N THR A 292 -10.31 -12.94 -0.13
CA THR A 292 -11.16 -13.49 0.91
C THR A 292 -10.84 -14.97 1.06
N ILE A 293 -10.61 -15.43 2.30
CA ILE A 293 -10.31 -16.83 2.60
C ILE A 293 -11.46 -17.39 3.45
N SER A 294 -12.20 -18.33 2.90
CA SER A 294 -13.28 -19.02 3.62
C SER A 294 -12.77 -20.30 4.29
N PRO A 295 -13.32 -20.71 5.43
CA PRO A 295 -12.99 -21.98 6.06
C PRO A 295 -13.33 -23.14 5.14
N ARG A 296 -12.60 -24.25 5.28
CA ARG A 296 -12.90 -25.49 4.58
C ARG A 296 -14.16 -26.13 5.20
N LYS A 297 -15.15 -26.38 4.37
CA LYS A 297 -16.37 -27.11 4.78
C LYS A 297 -16.06 -28.55 5.09
#